data_1f71909027b04996c234418b85617170
#
_entry.id   1f71909027b04996c234418b85617170
#
_cell.length_a   1.000
_cell.length_b   1.000
_cell.length_c   1.000
_cell.angle_alpha   90.00
_cell.angle_beta   90.00
_cell.angle_gamma   90.00
#
_symmetry.space_group_name_H-M   'P 1'
#
loop_
_entity.id
_entity.type
_entity.pdbx_description
1 polymer ?
#
loop_
_entity_poly.entity_id
_entity_poly.type
_entity_poly.pdbx_seq_one_letter_code
_entity_poly.pdbx_strand_id
1 'polypeptide(L)'
;LAMAGEPFRMAFPKIIGVELTGRLSNWISAKDIILKMLEILSTKGNVGCMVEYFGEGVETLTVPQRATITNMGAELGVTCSVFPSDDMTRAFLDAQGRGADWVRLEAGPDAEYDRVVKIDLSSLEALAACPSSPDNIKSIAGLEGTKVGQVIIGSCTNSSYRDLMIVAGMLKGRKIADDVTLAIAPGSRQVLEMLARNGALADII
;
A
#
# COMPACT_ATOMS: atom_id res chain seq x y z
N LEU A 1 -0.71 21.91 -19.67
CA LEU A 1 0.37 22.63 -18.96
C LEU A 1 1.63 21.76 -18.89
N ALA A 2 1.62 20.58 -18.29
CA ALA A 2 2.79 19.71 -18.17
C ALA A 2 3.46 19.38 -19.52
N MET A 3 2.67 19.05 -20.54
CA MET A 3 3.16 18.79 -21.91
C MET A 3 3.80 20.01 -22.57
N ALA A 4 3.43 21.21 -22.15
CA ALA A 4 3.99 22.46 -22.67
C ALA A 4 5.16 23.00 -21.83
N GLY A 5 5.53 22.30 -20.74
CA GLY A 5 6.56 22.76 -19.82
C GLY A 5 6.16 23.99 -18.99
N GLU A 6 4.87 24.29 -18.92
CA GLU A 6 4.35 25.42 -18.17
C GLU A 6 4.19 25.08 -16.68
N PRO A 7 4.38 26.07 -15.76
CA PRO A 7 4.20 25.86 -14.34
C PRO A 7 2.77 25.44 -13.99
N PHE A 8 2.63 24.34 -13.25
CA PHE A 8 1.35 23.93 -12.67
C PHE A 8 1.14 24.66 -11.35
N ARG A 9 0.10 25.50 -11.30
CA ARG A 9 -0.26 26.26 -10.10
C ARG A 9 -1.42 25.58 -9.40
N MET A 10 -1.26 25.35 -8.09
CA MET A 10 -2.30 24.78 -7.22
C MET A 10 -2.35 25.55 -5.90
N ALA A 11 -3.51 25.55 -5.24
CA ALA A 11 -3.60 26.05 -3.88
C ALA A 11 -2.75 25.16 -2.96
N PHE A 12 -2.12 25.75 -1.96
CA PHE A 12 -1.38 25.00 -0.95
C PHE A 12 -2.36 24.06 -0.22
N PRO A 13 -2.13 22.74 -0.23
CA PRO A 13 -3.05 21.80 0.41
C PRO A 13 -2.93 21.85 1.93
N LYS A 14 -4.00 21.45 2.62
CA LYS A 14 -3.93 21.11 4.04
C LYS A 14 -3.11 19.83 4.22
N ILE A 15 -2.36 19.76 5.31
CA ILE A 15 -1.50 18.60 5.57
C ILE A 15 -2.09 17.75 6.69
N ILE A 16 -2.38 16.50 6.38
CA ILE A 16 -2.79 15.48 7.34
C ILE A 16 -1.55 14.66 7.69
N GLY A 17 -1.03 14.82 8.91
CA GLY A 17 0.04 14.00 9.44
C GLY A 17 -0.49 12.65 9.89
N VAL A 18 0.20 11.56 9.54
CA VAL A 18 -0.14 10.19 9.98
C VAL A 18 1.04 9.62 10.73
N GLU A 19 0.90 9.58 12.05
CA GLU A 19 1.91 8.99 12.94
C GLU A 19 1.71 7.47 12.99
N LEU A 20 2.73 6.74 12.51
CA LEU A 20 2.78 5.29 12.58
C LEU A 20 3.72 4.86 13.70
N THR A 21 3.24 4.02 14.60
CA THR A 21 4.03 3.44 15.70
C THR A 21 4.03 1.92 15.62
N GLY A 22 4.96 1.26 16.31
CA GLY A 22 5.05 -0.20 16.33
C GLY A 22 5.40 -0.82 14.98
N ARG A 23 4.97 -2.05 14.76
CA ARG A 23 5.19 -2.79 13.51
C ARG A 23 4.03 -3.71 13.18
N LEU A 24 3.86 -4.01 11.89
CA LEU A 24 2.85 -4.94 11.43
C LEU A 24 3.08 -6.34 12.01
N SER A 25 2.03 -6.93 12.53
CA SER A 25 2.02 -8.31 12.99
C SER A 25 1.89 -9.28 11.80
N ASN A 26 2.04 -10.58 12.07
CA ASN A 26 1.90 -11.60 11.04
C ASN A 26 0.50 -11.54 10.41
N TRP A 27 0.44 -11.73 9.09
CA TRP A 27 -0.78 -11.69 8.27
C TRP A 27 -1.43 -10.31 8.13
N ILE A 28 -0.87 -9.26 8.72
CA ILE A 28 -1.27 -7.89 8.49
C ILE A 28 -0.36 -7.27 7.43
N SER A 29 -0.94 -6.57 6.49
CA SER A 29 -0.26 -6.00 5.33
C SER A 29 -0.25 -4.47 5.35
N ALA A 30 0.57 -3.87 4.51
CA ALA A 30 0.54 -2.43 4.31
C ALA A 30 -0.83 -1.92 3.80
N LYS A 31 -1.59 -2.78 3.13
CA LYS A 31 -2.96 -2.45 2.71
C LYS A 31 -3.89 -2.21 3.90
N ASP A 32 -3.71 -2.92 5.00
CA ASP A 32 -4.53 -2.71 6.20
C ASP A 32 -4.33 -1.33 6.80
N ILE A 33 -3.14 -0.72 6.64
CA ILE A 33 -2.88 0.67 7.06
C ILE A 33 -3.78 1.64 6.29
N ILE A 34 -3.79 1.54 4.97
CA ILE A 34 -4.59 2.46 4.15
C ILE A 34 -6.09 2.17 4.25
N LEU A 35 -6.49 0.92 4.47
CA LEU A 35 -7.88 0.58 4.80
C LEU A 35 -8.30 1.20 6.13
N LYS A 36 -7.42 1.20 7.13
CA LYS A 36 -7.66 1.91 8.40
C LYS A 36 -7.77 3.41 8.21
N MET A 37 -6.97 3.98 7.32
CA MET A 37 -7.09 5.40 6.94
C MET A 37 -8.45 5.70 6.29
N LEU A 38 -8.93 4.82 5.40
CA LEU A 38 -10.26 4.95 4.78
C LEU A 38 -11.39 4.83 5.81
N GLU A 39 -11.24 3.97 6.82
CA GLU A 39 -12.18 3.89 7.94
C GLU A 39 -12.24 5.20 8.74
N ILE A 40 -11.10 5.86 8.98
CA ILE A 40 -10.99 7.08 9.79
C ILE A 40 -11.40 8.34 9.02
N LEU A 41 -10.97 8.46 7.76
CA LEU A 41 -11.09 9.68 6.96
C LEU A 41 -12.23 9.62 5.94
N SER A 42 -12.76 8.43 5.64
CA SER A 42 -13.70 8.20 4.53
C SER A 42 -13.13 8.58 3.16
N THR A 43 -13.90 8.37 2.11
CA THR A 43 -13.63 8.80 0.73
C THR A 43 -14.04 10.25 0.47
N LYS A 44 -14.59 10.94 1.46
CA LYS A 44 -15.17 12.28 1.32
C LYS A 44 -14.47 13.30 2.23
N GLY A 45 -14.36 14.53 1.73
CA GLY A 45 -13.88 15.65 2.55
C GLY A 45 -12.37 15.85 2.58
N ASN A 46 -11.60 15.05 1.86
CA ASN A 46 -10.13 15.14 1.84
C ASN A 46 -9.57 15.84 0.59
N VAL A 47 -10.44 16.38 -0.26
CA VAL A 47 -10.04 17.16 -1.45
C VAL A 47 -9.27 18.41 -0.99
N GLY A 48 -8.12 18.66 -1.63
CA GLY A 48 -7.24 19.77 -1.25
C GLY A 48 -6.38 19.47 -0.01
N CYS A 49 -6.34 18.21 0.44
CA CYS A 49 -5.41 17.75 1.46
C CYS A 49 -4.26 16.95 0.83
N MET A 50 -3.14 16.85 1.53
CA MET A 50 -2.09 15.85 1.33
C MET A 50 -1.86 15.09 2.62
N VAL A 51 -1.36 13.87 2.50
CA VAL A 51 -1.02 13.03 3.65
C VAL A 51 0.49 12.89 3.75
N GLU A 52 1.04 13.11 4.93
CA GLU A 52 2.44 12.86 5.25
C GLU A 52 2.53 11.83 6.37
N TYR A 53 3.23 10.72 6.09
CA TYR A 53 3.45 9.64 7.04
C TYR A 53 4.77 9.84 7.79
N PHE A 54 4.74 9.69 9.11
CA PHE A 54 5.91 9.84 9.97
C PHE A 54 5.83 8.89 11.18
N GLY A 55 6.84 8.93 12.04
CA GLY A 55 6.94 8.09 13.24
C GLY A 55 7.77 6.82 13.03
N GLU A 56 8.10 6.15 14.13
CA GLU A 56 9.00 4.99 14.15
C GLU A 56 8.47 3.78 13.34
N GLY A 57 7.16 3.64 13.22
CA GLY A 57 6.53 2.58 12.43
C GLY A 57 6.86 2.68 10.94
N VAL A 58 7.15 3.89 10.43
CA VAL A 58 7.54 4.10 9.03
C VAL A 58 8.82 3.37 8.68
N GLU A 59 9.79 3.33 9.59
CA GLU A 59 11.08 2.66 9.39
C GLU A 59 10.94 1.15 9.23
N THR A 60 9.82 0.58 9.66
CA THR A 60 9.54 -0.85 9.53
C THR A 60 8.95 -1.24 8.17
N LEU A 61 8.57 -0.24 7.35
CA LEU A 61 7.90 -0.42 6.07
C LEU A 61 8.90 -0.31 4.91
N THR A 62 8.92 -1.32 4.05
CA THR A 62 9.69 -1.29 2.80
C THR A 62 9.08 -0.31 1.79
N VAL A 63 9.87 0.17 0.83
CA VAL A 63 9.38 1.07 -0.23
C VAL A 63 8.18 0.50 -0.99
N PRO A 64 8.12 -0.78 -1.40
CA PRO A 64 6.92 -1.35 -2.00
C PRO A 64 5.68 -1.31 -1.08
N GLN A 65 5.84 -1.48 0.22
CA GLN A 65 4.74 -1.35 1.18
C GLN A 65 4.25 0.09 1.29
N ARG A 66 5.18 1.07 1.33
CA ARG A 66 4.83 2.50 1.29
C ARG A 66 4.12 2.85 -0.02
N ALA A 67 4.57 2.28 -1.15
CA ALA A 67 3.91 2.46 -2.44
C ALA A 67 2.47 1.94 -2.46
N THR A 68 2.18 0.80 -1.82
CA THR A 68 0.81 0.30 -1.65
C THR A 68 -0.07 1.31 -0.92
N ILE A 69 0.44 1.90 0.17
CA ILE A 69 -0.29 2.89 0.98
C ILE A 69 -0.56 4.16 0.17
N THR A 70 0.48 4.72 -0.46
CA THR A 70 0.34 5.98 -1.23
C THR A 70 -0.50 5.80 -2.48
N ASN A 71 -0.45 4.64 -3.12
CA ASN A 71 -1.28 4.34 -4.29
C ASN A 71 -2.77 4.41 -3.96
N MET A 72 -3.18 3.85 -2.83
CA MET A 72 -4.57 3.93 -2.35
C MET A 72 -4.92 5.26 -1.68
N GLY A 73 -4.00 6.21 -1.61
CA GLY A 73 -4.29 7.60 -1.23
C GLY A 73 -5.29 8.28 -2.17
N ALA A 74 -5.37 7.80 -3.42
CA ALA A 74 -6.36 8.26 -4.39
C ALA A 74 -7.81 7.97 -3.93
N GLU A 75 -8.06 6.83 -3.29
CA GLU A 75 -9.36 6.46 -2.74
C GLU A 75 -9.78 7.35 -1.56
N LEU A 76 -8.82 7.90 -0.82
CA LEU A 76 -9.10 8.94 0.18
C LEU A 76 -9.51 10.27 -0.45
N GLY A 77 -9.21 10.49 -1.73
CA GLY A 77 -9.45 11.75 -2.42
C GLY A 77 -8.42 12.83 -2.11
N VAL A 78 -7.27 12.48 -1.53
CA VAL A 78 -6.19 13.45 -1.25
C VAL A 78 -5.39 13.76 -2.51
N THR A 79 -4.77 14.94 -2.54
CA THR A 79 -3.97 15.40 -3.67
C THR A 79 -2.70 14.58 -3.86
N CYS A 80 -2.04 14.22 -2.75
CA CYS A 80 -0.89 13.31 -2.75
C CYS A 80 -0.68 12.70 -1.35
N SER A 81 0.14 11.67 -1.31
CA SER A 81 0.59 11.02 -0.08
C SER A 81 2.11 10.86 -0.15
N VAL A 82 2.80 11.17 0.93
CA VAL A 82 4.27 11.13 0.98
C VAL A 82 4.78 10.37 2.19
N PHE A 83 5.92 9.72 2.00
CA PHE A 83 6.73 9.12 3.04
C PHE A 83 8.11 9.79 3.06
N PRO A 84 8.83 9.76 4.18
CA PRO A 84 10.20 10.24 4.20
C PRO A 84 11.12 9.41 3.30
N SER A 85 12.17 10.05 2.80
CA SER A 85 13.27 9.39 2.10
C SER A 85 14.36 9.05 3.12
N ASP A 86 14.22 7.90 3.74
CA ASP A 86 15.07 7.36 4.80
C ASP A 86 16.04 6.27 4.32
N ASP A 87 16.65 5.53 5.23
CA ASP A 87 17.59 4.46 4.90
C ASP A 87 16.91 3.28 4.17
N MET A 88 15.60 3.04 4.38
CA MET A 88 14.84 2.06 3.60
C MET A 88 14.70 2.50 2.14
N THR A 89 14.50 3.78 1.90
CA THR A 89 14.49 4.36 0.55
C THR A 89 15.86 4.25 -0.10
N ARG A 90 16.94 4.53 0.64
CA ARG A 90 18.31 4.37 0.18
C ARG A 90 18.60 2.92 -0.24
N ALA A 91 18.31 1.97 0.63
CA ALA A 91 18.52 0.54 0.35
C ALA A 91 17.74 0.08 -0.89
N PHE A 92 16.51 0.57 -1.09
CA PHE A 92 15.72 0.28 -2.27
C PHE A 92 16.38 0.85 -3.55
N LEU A 93 16.84 2.10 -3.54
CA LEU A 93 17.50 2.73 -4.68
C LEU A 93 18.84 2.07 -4.99
N ASP A 94 19.62 1.69 -3.98
CA ASP A 94 20.86 0.94 -4.13
C ASP A 94 20.60 -0.39 -4.87
N ALA A 95 19.56 -1.13 -4.46
CA ALA A 95 19.18 -2.39 -5.10
C ALA A 95 18.70 -2.21 -6.56
N GLN A 96 18.24 -1.00 -6.93
CA GLN A 96 17.87 -0.64 -8.30
C GLN A 96 19.04 -0.05 -9.13
N GLY A 97 20.26 -0.01 -8.57
CA GLY A 97 21.42 0.63 -9.19
C GLY A 97 21.33 2.16 -9.26
N ARG A 98 20.50 2.76 -8.41
CA ARG A 98 20.19 4.21 -8.36
C ARG A 98 20.55 4.86 -7.02
N GLY A 99 21.46 4.26 -6.25
CA GLY A 99 21.85 4.80 -4.96
C GLY A 99 22.39 6.24 -4.99
N ALA A 100 23.01 6.65 -6.11
CA ALA A 100 23.49 8.01 -6.31
C ALA A 100 22.37 9.06 -6.38
N ASP A 101 21.12 8.64 -6.66
CA ASP A 101 19.95 9.53 -6.76
C ASP A 101 19.31 9.78 -5.38
N TRP A 102 19.75 9.03 -4.34
CA TRP A 102 19.14 9.13 -3.03
C TRP A 102 19.49 10.46 -2.34
N VAL A 103 18.48 11.09 -1.79
CA VAL A 103 18.59 12.25 -0.91
C VAL A 103 17.71 12.01 0.30
N ARG A 104 18.24 12.24 1.52
CA ARG A 104 17.44 12.18 2.74
C ARG A 104 16.44 13.33 2.74
N LEU A 105 15.16 13.02 2.92
CA LEU A 105 14.07 13.98 3.03
C LEU A 105 13.15 13.52 4.14
N GLU A 106 12.92 14.38 5.11
CA GLU A 106 12.02 14.12 6.25
C GLU A 106 11.42 15.45 6.74
N ALA A 107 10.31 15.36 7.44
CA ALA A 107 9.72 16.53 8.09
C ALA A 107 10.69 17.14 9.10
N GLY A 108 10.71 18.46 9.20
CA GLY A 108 11.48 19.16 10.24
C GLY A 108 10.90 18.88 11.65
N PRO A 109 11.69 19.09 12.71
CA PRO A 109 11.23 18.87 14.08
C PRO A 109 10.10 19.81 14.51
N ASP A 110 9.91 20.89 13.77
CA ASP A 110 8.89 21.93 13.93
C ASP A 110 7.75 21.82 12.91
N ALA A 111 7.64 20.67 12.22
CA ALA A 111 6.57 20.47 11.25
C ALA A 111 5.20 20.52 11.94
N GLU A 112 4.30 21.33 11.40
CA GLU A 112 2.93 21.47 11.85
C GLU A 112 1.97 20.81 10.86
N TYR A 113 0.93 20.17 11.40
CA TYR A 113 -0.10 19.49 10.62
C TYR A 113 -1.48 20.08 10.94
N ASP A 114 -2.33 20.25 9.92
CA ASP A 114 -3.73 20.68 10.13
C ASP A 114 -4.54 19.62 10.92
N ARG A 115 -4.17 18.35 10.78
CA ARG A 115 -4.75 17.22 11.50
C ARG A 115 -3.70 16.14 11.68
N VAL A 116 -3.72 15.46 12.81
CA VAL A 116 -2.89 14.27 13.06
C VAL A 116 -3.78 13.04 13.25
N VAL A 117 -3.47 11.97 12.55
CA VAL A 117 -4.03 10.63 12.73
C VAL A 117 -2.93 9.73 13.30
N LYS A 118 -3.25 8.96 14.34
CA LYS A 118 -2.30 8.03 14.96
C LYS A 118 -2.75 6.60 14.72
N ILE A 119 -1.82 5.75 14.25
CA ILE A 119 -2.06 4.33 13.99
C ILE A 119 -0.93 3.51 14.62
N ASP A 120 -1.27 2.69 15.58
CA ASP A 120 -0.37 1.67 16.09
C ASP A 120 -0.47 0.42 15.20
N LEU A 121 0.60 0.16 14.44
CA LEU A 121 0.69 -0.98 13.51
C LEU A 121 0.57 -2.32 14.22
N SER A 122 0.93 -2.39 15.50
CA SER A 122 0.88 -3.62 16.29
C SER A 122 -0.54 -4.00 16.67
N SER A 123 -1.45 -3.05 16.69
CA SER A 123 -2.86 -3.22 17.04
C SER A 123 -3.79 -3.40 15.83
N LEU A 124 -3.26 -3.29 14.59
CA LEU A 124 -4.06 -3.48 13.39
C LEU A 124 -4.52 -4.94 13.25
N GLU A 125 -5.76 -5.09 12.80
CA GLU A 125 -6.34 -6.35 12.37
C GLU A 125 -6.45 -6.40 10.83
N ALA A 126 -6.66 -7.59 10.27
CA ALA A 126 -6.87 -7.76 8.84
C ALA A 126 -8.22 -7.16 8.43
N LEU A 127 -8.21 -6.26 7.46
CA LEU A 127 -9.34 -5.47 7.03
C LEU A 127 -9.72 -5.78 5.58
N ALA A 128 -10.98 -5.53 5.24
CA ALA A 128 -11.49 -5.56 3.87
C ALA A 128 -12.42 -4.39 3.60
N ALA A 129 -12.29 -3.83 2.39
CA ALA A 129 -13.30 -2.92 1.85
C ALA A 129 -14.46 -3.73 1.25
N CYS A 130 -15.65 -3.48 1.74
CA CYS A 130 -16.87 -4.17 1.27
C CYS A 130 -17.63 -3.31 0.26
N PRO A 131 -18.46 -3.91 -0.60
CA PRO A 131 -19.33 -3.15 -1.48
C PRO A 131 -20.24 -2.20 -0.67
N SER A 132 -20.57 -1.05 -1.22
CA SER A 132 -20.26 -0.51 -2.54
C SER A 132 -19.31 0.70 -2.49
N SER A 133 -18.52 0.87 -1.43
CA SER A 133 -17.58 1.99 -1.27
C SER A 133 -16.27 1.51 -0.65
N PRO A 134 -15.10 2.04 -1.07
CA PRO A 134 -13.80 1.68 -0.50
C PRO A 134 -13.67 1.97 1.01
N ASP A 135 -14.48 2.86 1.57
CA ASP A 135 -14.51 3.19 3.00
C ASP A 135 -15.53 2.37 3.82
N ASN A 136 -16.24 1.43 3.17
CA ASN A 136 -17.04 0.43 3.87
C ASN A 136 -16.14 -0.68 4.41
N ILE A 137 -15.35 -0.34 5.41
CA ILE A 137 -14.35 -1.23 5.98
C ILE A 137 -14.95 -2.19 7.00
N LYS A 138 -14.54 -3.45 6.93
CA LYS A 138 -14.89 -4.49 7.90
C LYS A 138 -13.65 -5.31 8.25
N SER A 139 -13.62 -5.84 9.47
CA SER A 139 -12.67 -6.87 9.85
C SER A 139 -12.91 -8.14 9.03
N ILE A 140 -11.84 -8.78 8.58
CA ILE A 140 -11.89 -10.08 7.89
C ILE A 140 -12.57 -11.13 8.76
N ALA A 141 -12.34 -11.11 10.07
CA ALA A 141 -13.01 -12.02 11.01
C ALA A 141 -14.54 -11.89 10.98
N GLY A 142 -15.05 -10.67 10.74
CA GLY A 142 -16.49 -10.42 10.57
C GLY A 142 -17.09 -10.89 9.25
N LEU A 143 -16.25 -11.34 8.30
CA LEU A 143 -16.65 -11.83 6.98
C LEU A 143 -16.54 -13.36 6.86
N GLU A 144 -16.21 -14.06 7.94
CA GLU A 144 -16.10 -15.51 7.96
C GLU A 144 -17.39 -16.18 7.44
N GLY A 145 -17.23 -17.22 6.62
CA GLY A 145 -18.33 -17.94 5.99
C GLY A 145 -18.92 -17.28 4.74
N THR A 146 -18.43 -16.12 4.33
CA THR A 146 -18.83 -15.49 3.06
C THR A 146 -18.38 -16.37 1.88
N LYS A 147 -19.31 -16.76 1.01
CA LYS A 147 -18.97 -17.52 -0.18
C LYS A 147 -18.24 -16.66 -1.20
N VAL A 148 -17.15 -17.20 -1.73
CA VAL A 148 -16.31 -16.56 -2.75
C VAL A 148 -16.38 -17.40 -4.02
N GLY A 149 -16.88 -16.85 -5.12
CA GLY A 149 -16.90 -17.51 -6.44
C GLY A 149 -15.73 -17.09 -7.33
N GLN A 150 -15.14 -15.93 -7.07
CA GLN A 150 -14.00 -15.44 -7.85
C GLN A 150 -12.99 -14.71 -6.95
N VAL A 151 -11.71 -14.97 -7.19
CA VAL A 151 -10.59 -14.26 -6.56
C VAL A 151 -9.75 -13.62 -7.66
N ILE A 152 -9.47 -12.34 -7.53
CA ILE A 152 -8.58 -11.61 -8.44
C ILE A 152 -7.43 -11.03 -7.61
N ILE A 153 -6.19 -11.41 -7.97
CA ILE A 153 -4.98 -10.88 -7.35
C ILE A 153 -4.24 -10.08 -8.42
N GLY A 154 -4.05 -8.78 -8.17
CA GLY A 154 -3.46 -7.98 -9.21
C GLY A 154 -3.54 -6.48 -8.94
N SER A 155 -3.50 -5.70 -10.00
CA SER A 155 -3.53 -4.25 -10.04
C SER A 155 -2.24 -3.57 -9.56
N CYS A 156 -2.27 -2.25 -9.45
CA CYS A 156 -1.16 -1.44 -8.94
C CYS A 156 -0.91 -1.61 -7.43
N THR A 157 -1.84 -2.22 -6.69
CA THR A 157 -1.82 -2.27 -5.22
C THR A 157 -1.30 -3.60 -4.66
N ASN A 158 -1.70 -4.74 -5.22
CA ASN A 158 -1.44 -6.08 -4.65
C ASN A 158 -0.85 -7.06 -5.64
N SER A 159 0.11 -6.66 -6.45
CA SER A 159 0.78 -7.53 -7.41
C SER A 159 2.29 -7.30 -7.50
N SER A 160 2.87 -6.82 -6.40
CA SER A 160 4.32 -6.75 -6.28
C SER A 160 4.94 -8.16 -6.30
N TYR A 161 6.22 -8.25 -6.58
CA TYR A 161 6.94 -9.53 -6.51
C TYR A 161 6.76 -10.22 -5.15
N ARG A 162 6.81 -9.45 -4.05
CA ARG A 162 6.60 -9.98 -2.69
C ARG A 162 5.20 -10.56 -2.51
N ASP A 163 4.17 -9.85 -2.97
CA ASP A 163 2.78 -10.30 -2.83
C ASP A 163 2.57 -11.62 -3.57
N LEU A 164 3.07 -11.71 -4.81
CA LEU A 164 2.92 -12.91 -5.63
C LEU A 164 3.78 -14.08 -5.14
N MET A 165 4.92 -13.82 -4.48
CA MET A 165 5.68 -14.87 -3.79
C MET A 165 4.91 -15.44 -2.59
N ILE A 166 4.16 -14.61 -1.86
CA ILE A 166 3.27 -15.09 -0.78
C ILE A 166 2.18 -15.97 -1.38
N VAL A 167 1.54 -15.53 -2.48
CA VAL A 167 0.53 -16.32 -3.20
C VAL A 167 1.09 -17.67 -3.67
N ALA A 168 2.27 -17.67 -4.29
CA ALA A 168 2.95 -18.88 -4.72
C ALA A 168 3.19 -19.84 -3.54
N GLY A 169 3.68 -19.33 -2.41
CA GLY A 169 3.88 -20.12 -1.20
C GLY A 169 2.58 -20.71 -0.63
N MET A 170 1.47 -19.99 -0.74
CA MET A 170 0.15 -20.46 -0.30
C MET A 170 -0.42 -21.54 -1.22
N LEU A 171 -0.22 -21.42 -2.53
CA LEU A 171 -0.76 -22.32 -3.55
C LEU A 171 0.10 -23.57 -3.76
N LYS A 172 1.37 -23.52 -3.38
CA LYS A 172 2.32 -24.61 -3.60
C LYS A 172 1.79 -25.97 -3.12
N GLY A 173 1.66 -26.91 -4.07
CA GLY A 173 1.14 -28.24 -3.80
C GLY A 173 -0.34 -28.29 -3.40
N ARG A 174 -1.11 -27.23 -3.67
CA ARG A 174 -2.54 -27.15 -3.39
C ARG A 174 -3.33 -26.92 -4.67
N LYS A 175 -4.62 -27.22 -4.61
CA LYS A 175 -5.59 -26.91 -5.64
C LYS A 175 -6.62 -25.93 -5.07
N ILE A 176 -7.03 -24.95 -5.88
CA ILE A 176 -8.15 -24.08 -5.53
C ILE A 176 -9.46 -24.89 -5.52
N ALA A 177 -10.46 -24.42 -4.78
CA ALA A 177 -11.79 -25.04 -4.78
C ALA A 177 -12.40 -25.05 -6.19
N ASP A 178 -13.12 -26.14 -6.51
CA ASP A 178 -13.64 -26.36 -7.87
C ASP A 178 -14.70 -25.32 -8.31
N ASP A 179 -15.33 -24.65 -7.35
CA ASP A 179 -16.33 -23.60 -7.55
C ASP A 179 -15.75 -22.18 -7.51
N VAL A 180 -14.42 -22.04 -7.42
CA VAL A 180 -13.73 -20.75 -7.37
C VAL A 180 -12.89 -20.53 -8.63
N THR A 181 -13.01 -19.37 -9.23
CA THR A 181 -12.11 -18.91 -10.29
C THR A 181 -11.02 -18.01 -9.69
N LEU A 182 -9.75 -18.34 -9.93
CA LEU A 182 -8.61 -17.51 -9.56
C LEU A 182 -7.99 -16.87 -10.81
N ALA A 183 -7.88 -15.54 -10.79
CA ALA A 183 -7.16 -14.77 -11.81
C ALA A 183 -6.02 -13.99 -11.15
N ILE A 184 -4.83 -14.04 -11.75
CA ILE A 184 -3.65 -13.33 -11.23
C ILE A 184 -3.06 -12.45 -12.34
N ALA A 185 -2.90 -11.17 -12.06
CA ALA A 185 -2.30 -10.20 -12.96
C ALA A 185 -1.05 -9.59 -12.30
N PRO A 186 0.17 -10.03 -12.68
CA PRO A 186 1.41 -9.46 -12.15
C PRO A 186 1.52 -7.96 -12.42
N GLY A 187 2.04 -7.18 -11.47
CA GLY A 187 2.10 -5.73 -11.51
C GLY A 187 3.03 -5.17 -12.61
N SER A 188 3.94 -5.99 -13.12
CA SER A 188 4.81 -5.61 -14.23
C SER A 188 5.36 -6.82 -14.96
N ARG A 189 5.86 -6.60 -16.19
CA ARG A 189 6.62 -7.62 -16.92
C ARG A 189 7.82 -8.15 -16.12
N GLN A 190 8.52 -7.26 -15.40
CA GLN A 190 9.66 -7.64 -14.58
C GLN A 190 9.24 -8.61 -13.45
N VAL A 191 8.14 -8.35 -12.79
CA VAL A 191 7.59 -9.24 -11.73
C VAL A 191 7.28 -10.62 -12.33
N LEU A 192 6.59 -10.68 -13.48
CA LEU A 192 6.29 -11.95 -14.15
C LEU A 192 7.56 -12.72 -14.51
N GLU A 193 8.56 -12.02 -15.05
CA GLU A 193 9.85 -12.63 -15.41
C GLU A 193 10.59 -13.19 -14.18
N MET A 194 10.59 -12.47 -13.06
CA MET A 194 11.19 -12.92 -11.81
C MET A 194 10.50 -14.19 -11.26
N LEU A 195 9.17 -14.25 -11.30
CA LEU A 195 8.39 -15.43 -10.90
C LEU A 195 8.65 -16.62 -11.81
N ALA A 196 8.82 -16.39 -13.11
CA ALA A 196 9.15 -17.45 -14.07
C ALA A 196 10.56 -18.00 -13.82
N ARG A 197 11.53 -17.12 -13.57
CA ARG A 197 12.92 -17.54 -13.35
C ARG A 197 13.14 -18.33 -12.07
N ASN A 198 12.43 -18.01 -10.99
CA ASN A 198 12.59 -18.68 -9.71
C ASN A 198 11.64 -19.89 -9.53
N GLY A 199 10.79 -20.19 -10.51
CA GLY A 199 9.86 -21.32 -10.49
C GLY A 199 8.53 -21.04 -9.76
N ALA A 200 8.36 -19.90 -9.09
CA ALA A 200 7.14 -19.56 -8.37
C ALA A 200 5.91 -19.47 -9.29
N LEU A 201 6.11 -19.14 -10.58
CA LEU A 201 5.03 -19.14 -11.55
C LEU A 201 4.39 -20.52 -11.69
N ALA A 202 5.18 -21.59 -11.63
CA ALA A 202 4.66 -22.96 -11.69
C ALA A 202 3.83 -23.35 -10.45
N ASP A 203 4.13 -22.75 -9.30
CA ASP A 203 3.35 -22.95 -8.07
C ASP A 203 2.01 -22.19 -8.09
N ILE A 204 1.87 -21.20 -8.99
CA ILE A 204 0.68 -20.34 -9.13
C ILE A 204 -0.30 -20.91 -10.18
N ILE A 205 0.22 -21.59 -11.22
CA ILE A 205 -0.55 -22.19 -12.32
C ILE A 205 -1.09 -23.56 -11.92
#